data_01271b107aff5b1196a26146da483312
#
_entry.id   01271b107aff5b1196a26146da483312
#
_cell.length_a   1.000
_cell.length_b   1.000
_cell.length_c   1.000
_cell.angle_alpha   90.00
_cell.angle_beta   90.00
_cell.angle_gamma   90.00
#
_symmetry.space_group_name_H-M   'P 1'
#
loop_
_entity.id
_entity.type
_entity.pdbx_description
1 polymer ?
#
loop_
_entity_poly.entity_id
_entity_poly.type
_entity_poly.pdbx_seq_one_letter_code
_entity_poly.pdbx_strand_id
1 'polypeptide(L)'
;MKNVSFFELPRAKSVVVSGDIHGDFTQLVYKCCVQYEMTDTLIIVAGDCGFGFEAPGYYEKIYNRCRDKLSKSNNWIAFIRGNHDNPAYFNSQPIKHQRWMTISDYSIIKACGRTILCIGGATSIDRLLRMTAKKYHLPRPDDLLMPNVYWNNELPEFNLERLDEIDRQCAVDTVITHTSPSFCELSSHHFLESWAERDVDLMDDIKYERQVMDDLYNYLYTKNHPLRYWYYGHFHESWHAEIDDVMFHMLDIMELREIPPK
;
A
#
# COMPACT_ATOMS: atom_id res chain seq x y z
N MET A 1 -23.37 -2.29 -3.00
CA MET A 1 -22.03 -2.90 -3.26
C MET A 1 -21.21 -1.91 -4.09
N LYS A 2 -19.97 -1.59 -3.72
CA LYS A 2 -19.08 -0.79 -4.60
C LYS A 2 -18.49 -1.77 -5.61
N ASN A 3 -18.63 -1.49 -6.90
CA ASN A 3 -18.03 -2.29 -7.97
C ASN A 3 -16.50 -2.21 -7.91
N VAL A 4 -15.83 -3.21 -8.47
CA VAL A 4 -14.37 -3.18 -8.70
C VAL A 4 -14.02 -1.95 -9.55
N SER A 5 -12.97 -1.24 -9.15
CA SER A 5 -12.49 -0.07 -9.90
C SER A 5 -11.36 -0.47 -10.83
N PHE A 6 -11.46 -0.03 -12.10
CA PHE A 6 -10.44 -0.27 -13.12
C PHE A 6 -9.78 1.05 -13.50
N PHE A 7 -8.45 1.06 -13.49
CA PHE A 7 -7.62 2.19 -13.88
C PHE A 7 -6.73 1.78 -15.06
N GLU A 8 -6.79 2.51 -16.16
CA GLU A 8 -5.93 2.26 -17.31
C GLU A 8 -4.96 3.42 -17.50
N LEU A 9 -3.67 3.10 -17.55
CA LEU A 9 -2.58 4.06 -17.74
C LEU A 9 -1.76 3.69 -18.99
N PRO A 10 -2.35 3.80 -20.20
CA PRO A 10 -1.72 3.34 -21.43
C PRO A 10 -0.49 4.17 -21.86
N ARG A 11 -0.28 5.32 -21.21
CA ARG A 11 0.87 6.19 -21.50
C ARG A 11 2.07 5.91 -20.60
N ALA A 12 1.91 5.12 -19.54
CA ALA A 12 3.03 4.69 -18.72
C ALA A 12 3.90 3.71 -19.50
N LYS A 13 5.22 3.91 -19.45
CA LYS A 13 6.22 3.04 -20.05
C LYS A 13 6.91 2.13 -19.06
N SER A 14 6.83 2.47 -17.76
CA SER A 14 7.30 1.66 -16.64
C SER A 14 6.35 1.75 -15.46
N VAL A 15 6.40 0.76 -14.59
CA VAL A 15 5.70 0.74 -13.29
C VAL A 15 6.73 0.52 -12.20
N VAL A 16 6.72 1.38 -11.20
CA VAL A 16 7.60 1.29 -10.03
C VAL A 16 6.74 1.20 -8.78
N VAL A 17 7.06 0.29 -7.87
CA VAL A 17 6.43 0.20 -6.55
C VAL A 17 7.34 0.87 -5.53
N SER A 18 6.77 1.70 -4.68
CA SER A 18 7.42 2.28 -3.51
C SER A 18 6.93 1.59 -2.24
N GLY A 19 7.83 1.33 -1.32
CA GLY A 19 7.42 1.06 0.07
C GLY A 19 6.81 2.30 0.72
N ASP A 20 6.64 2.23 2.03
CA ASP A 20 6.04 3.23 2.91
C ASP A 20 6.66 4.61 2.73
N ILE A 21 5.86 5.68 2.84
CA ILE A 21 6.38 7.05 2.71
C ILE A 21 6.07 7.95 3.91
N HIS A 22 5.19 7.52 4.81
CA HIS A 22 4.85 8.18 6.08
C HIS A 22 4.64 9.70 6.00
N GLY A 23 3.99 10.18 4.93
CA GLY A 23 3.70 11.59 4.71
C GLY A 23 4.76 12.37 3.94
N ASP A 24 5.89 11.75 3.60
CA ASP A 24 6.99 12.39 2.86
C ASP A 24 6.74 12.45 1.34
N PHE A 25 5.54 12.89 0.97
CA PHE A 25 5.09 13.03 -0.42
C PHE A 25 6.06 13.83 -1.30
N THR A 26 6.61 14.91 -0.77
CA THR A 26 7.53 15.77 -1.53
C THR A 26 8.85 15.09 -1.77
N GLN A 27 9.33 14.29 -0.83
CA GLN A 27 10.56 13.50 -0.96
C GLN A 27 10.38 12.39 -2.00
N LEU A 28 9.23 11.69 -2.00
CA LEU A 28 8.92 10.70 -3.04
C LEU A 28 8.98 11.32 -4.44
N VAL A 29 8.31 12.47 -4.65
CA VAL A 29 8.32 13.16 -5.95
C VAL A 29 9.72 13.65 -6.32
N TYR A 30 10.50 14.15 -5.35
CA TYR A 30 11.88 14.53 -5.59
C TYR A 30 12.73 13.32 -6.01
N LYS A 31 12.61 12.21 -5.28
CA LYS A 31 13.34 10.96 -5.56
C LYS A 31 13.03 10.44 -6.96
N CYS A 32 11.75 10.34 -7.32
CA CYS A 32 11.34 9.83 -8.62
C CYS A 32 11.64 10.78 -9.78
N CYS A 33 11.26 12.07 -9.66
CA CYS A 33 11.28 12.99 -10.78
C CYS A 33 12.61 13.77 -10.95
N VAL A 34 13.43 13.86 -9.87
CA VAL A 34 14.66 14.66 -9.88
C VAL A 34 15.88 13.78 -9.66
N GLN A 35 15.90 12.97 -8.61
CA GLN A 35 17.08 12.15 -8.27
C GLN A 35 17.28 11.00 -9.26
N TYR A 36 16.20 10.28 -9.63
CA TYR A 36 16.24 9.17 -10.58
C TYR A 36 15.79 9.54 -12.00
N GLU A 37 15.36 10.77 -12.20
CA GLU A 37 14.95 11.31 -13.52
C GLU A 37 13.94 10.42 -14.25
N MET A 38 13.06 9.74 -13.47
CA MET A 38 12.04 8.85 -14.05
C MET A 38 11.09 9.66 -14.93
N THR A 39 10.76 9.10 -16.09
CA THR A 39 9.80 9.67 -17.04
C THR A 39 8.79 8.63 -17.51
N ASP A 40 7.57 9.06 -17.84
CA ASP A 40 6.50 8.19 -18.32
C ASP A 40 6.22 7.00 -17.35
N THR A 41 6.44 7.20 -16.04
CA THR A 41 6.40 6.14 -15.03
C THR A 41 5.15 6.25 -14.16
N LEU A 42 4.48 5.11 -13.94
CA LEU A 42 3.51 4.95 -12.87
C LEU A 42 4.24 4.51 -11.60
N ILE A 43 4.14 5.31 -10.53
CA ILE A 43 4.63 4.96 -9.20
C ILE A 43 3.42 4.50 -8.35
N ILE A 44 3.50 3.32 -7.72
CA ILE A 44 2.46 2.82 -6.82
C ILE A 44 3.05 2.72 -5.42
N VAL A 45 2.49 3.45 -4.46
CA VAL A 45 2.92 3.39 -3.05
C VAL A 45 2.16 2.27 -2.35
N ALA A 46 2.90 1.32 -1.77
CA ALA A 46 2.39 0.10 -1.16
C ALA A 46 1.87 0.30 0.28
N GLY A 47 1.16 1.40 0.53
CA GLY A 47 0.55 1.73 1.82
C GLY A 47 1.39 2.68 2.66
N ASP A 48 0.88 3.00 3.83
CA ASP A 48 1.43 3.97 4.81
C ASP A 48 1.89 5.26 4.15
N CYS A 49 0.95 5.81 3.38
CA CYS A 49 1.19 7.03 2.61
C CYS A 49 1.21 8.28 3.49
N GLY A 50 0.48 8.28 4.61
CA GLY A 50 0.33 9.41 5.53
C GLY A 50 -0.94 10.23 5.31
N PHE A 51 -1.95 9.68 4.64
CA PHE A 51 -3.25 10.34 4.51
C PHE A 51 -4.05 10.26 5.82
N GLY A 52 -4.32 11.42 6.41
CA GLY A 52 -4.97 11.55 7.71
C GLY A 52 -4.02 12.05 8.81
N PHE A 53 -2.73 12.17 8.54
CA PHE A 53 -1.75 12.77 9.47
C PHE A 53 -2.02 14.26 9.66
N GLU A 54 -2.46 14.92 8.61
CA GLU A 54 -2.63 16.36 8.54
C GLU A 54 -4.10 16.74 8.22
N ALA A 55 -4.43 18.00 8.42
CA ALA A 55 -5.74 18.53 8.06
C ALA A 55 -6.02 18.37 6.56
N PRO A 56 -7.29 18.19 6.13
CA PRO A 56 -7.63 17.89 4.73
C PRO A 56 -7.02 18.84 3.69
N GLY A 57 -6.93 20.13 3.96
CA GLY A 57 -6.35 21.10 3.04
C GLY A 57 -4.83 20.97 2.83
N TYR A 58 -4.15 20.18 3.64
CA TYR A 58 -2.71 19.92 3.49
C TYR A 58 -2.40 19.15 2.21
N TYR A 59 -3.16 18.10 1.91
CA TYR A 59 -2.92 17.22 0.75
C TYR A 59 -3.09 17.95 -0.57
N GLU A 60 -4.04 18.88 -0.65
CA GLU A 60 -4.21 19.75 -1.81
C GLU A 60 -2.98 20.69 -1.98
N LYS A 61 -2.45 21.23 -0.90
CA LYS A 61 -1.23 22.07 -0.94
C LYS A 61 -0.01 21.25 -1.40
N ILE A 62 0.12 20.01 -0.93
CA ILE A 62 1.21 19.12 -1.34
C ILE A 62 1.08 18.77 -2.83
N TYR A 63 -0.11 18.39 -3.29
CA TYR A 63 -0.33 18.15 -4.72
C TYR A 63 0.06 19.37 -5.57
N ASN A 64 -0.36 20.55 -5.19
CA ASN A 64 -0.05 21.79 -5.91
C ASN A 64 1.47 22.09 -5.97
N ARG A 65 2.24 21.66 -4.97
CA ARG A 65 3.72 21.75 -4.98
C ARG A 65 4.38 20.72 -5.90
N CYS A 66 3.76 19.55 -6.05
CA CYS A 66 4.32 18.40 -6.77
C CYS A 66 3.89 18.33 -8.24
N ARG A 67 2.69 18.81 -8.59
CA ARG A 67 2.04 18.61 -9.89
C ARG A 67 2.89 19.01 -11.10
N ASP A 68 3.66 20.10 -10.98
CA ASP A 68 4.46 20.57 -12.11
C ASP A 68 5.65 19.64 -12.41
N LYS A 69 6.26 19.04 -11.36
CA LYS A 69 7.31 18.03 -11.53
C LYS A 69 6.73 16.77 -12.16
N LEU A 70 5.61 16.26 -11.63
CA LEU A 70 4.91 15.09 -12.17
C LEU A 70 4.47 15.31 -13.64
N SER A 71 4.00 16.50 -13.96
CA SER A 71 3.59 16.84 -15.32
C SER A 71 4.77 16.91 -16.31
N LYS A 72 5.89 17.53 -15.90
CA LYS A 72 7.09 17.65 -16.73
C LYS A 72 7.74 16.30 -17.00
N SER A 73 7.80 15.42 -16.01
CA SER A 73 8.34 14.07 -16.15
C SER A 73 7.33 13.08 -16.76
N ASN A 74 6.08 13.49 -16.95
CA ASN A 74 4.98 12.64 -17.39
C ASN A 74 4.74 11.43 -16.47
N ASN A 75 4.94 11.58 -15.15
CA ASN A 75 4.75 10.53 -14.15
C ASN A 75 3.36 10.58 -13.51
N TRP A 76 2.92 9.44 -12.96
CA TRP A 76 1.69 9.29 -12.18
C TRP A 76 2.03 8.64 -10.84
N ILE A 77 1.29 9.01 -9.79
CA ILE A 77 1.39 8.35 -8.50
C ILE A 77 0.00 7.82 -8.10
N ALA A 78 -0.05 6.55 -7.78
CA ALA A 78 -1.19 5.87 -7.18
C ALA A 78 -0.84 5.43 -5.77
N PHE A 79 -1.75 5.63 -4.82
CA PHE A 79 -1.56 5.28 -3.42
C PHE A 79 -2.57 4.21 -3.03
N ILE A 80 -2.13 3.09 -2.46
CA ILE A 80 -2.99 2.17 -1.72
C ILE A 80 -2.91 2.51 -0.25
N ARG A 81 -3.89 2.10 0.56
CA ARG A 81 -3.87 2.43 2.00
C ARG A 81 -2.95 1.48 2.78
N GLY A 82 -2.26 2.02 3.78
CA GLY A 82 -1.67 1.24 4.86
C GLY A 82 -2.56 1.25 6.11
N ASN A 83 -2.02 0.76 7.22
CA ASN A 83 -2.69 0.79 8.53
C ASN A 83 -2.68 2.19 9.15
N HIS A 84 -1.71 3.03 8.82
CA HIS A 84 -1.63 4.41 9.32
C HIS A 84 -2.38 5.42 8.46
N ASP A 85 -3.01 5.00 7.36
CA ASP A 85 -3.79 5.88 6.50
C ASP A 85 -5.27 5.94 6.93
N ASN A 86 -5.87 7.13 6.86
CA ASN A 86 -7.31 7.28 7.03
C ASN A 86 -8.06 6.64 5.84
N PRO A 87 -8.82 5.55 6.07
CA PRO A 87 -9.52 4.85 5.00
C PRO A 87 -10.52 5.70 4.22
N ALA A 88 -10.96 6.84 4.78
CA ALA A 88 -11.85 7.75 4.08
C ALA A 88 -11.25 8.30 2.78
N TYR A 89 -9.93 8.56 2.75
CA TYR A 89 -9.23 9.05 1.55
C TYR A 89 -9.14 8.02 0.42
N PHE A 90 -9.41 6.76 0.68
CA PHE A 90 -9.38 5.69 -0.31
C PHE A 90 -10.79 5.25 -0.73
N ASN A 91 -11.80 5.50 0.11
CA ASN A 91 -13.15 4.98 -0.07
C ASN A 91 -14.22 6.05 -0.30
N SER A 92 -14.49 6.91 0.70
CA SER A 92 -15.60 7.87 0.67
C SER A 92 -15.22 9.25 0.13
N GLN A 93 -13.95 9.63 0.30
CA GLN A 93 -13.40 10.92 -0.10
C GLN A 93 -12.07 10.74 -0.87
N PRO A 94 -12.04 9.93 -1.95
CA PRO A 94 -10.80 9.63 -2.64
C PRO A 94 -10.20 10.87 -3.31
N ILE A 95 -8.87 10.95 -3.28
CA ILE A 95 -8.12 11.96 -4.03
C ILE A 95 -8.07 11.52 -5.50
N LYS A 96 -8.49 12.37 -6.41
CA LYS A 96 -8.63 12.06 -7.85
C LYS A 96 -8.06 13.17 -8.73
N HIS A 97 -6.77 13.46 -8.58
CA HIS A 97 -6.09 14.30 -9.56
C HIS A 97 -5.56 13.45 -10.72
N GLN A 98 -5.37 14.05 -11.87
CA GLN A 98 -4.96 13.35 -13.10
C GLN A 98 -3.68 12.50 -12.93
N ARG A 99 -2.75 12.94 -12.07
CA ARG A 99 -1.42 12.31 -11.86
C ARG A 99 -1.16 11.92 -10.41
N TRP A 100 -2.18 11.95 -9.56
CA TRP A 100 -2.05 11.75 -8.13
C TRP A 100 -3.38 11.27 -7.58
N MET A 101 -3.49 9.98 -7.28
CA MET A 101 -4.76 9.37 -6.94
C MET A 101 -4.63 8.34 -5.83
N THR A 102 -5.62 8.27 -4.96
CA THR A 102 -5.78 7.17 -4.02
C THR A 102 -6.64 6.07 -4.63
N ILE A 103 -6.25 4.82 -4.37
CA ILE A 103 -6.85 3.61 -4.95
C ILE A 103 -7.56 2.84 -3.84
N SER A 104 -8.84 2.49 -4.05
CA SER A 104 -9.58 1.65 -3.11
C SER A 104 -9.13 0.19 -3.19
N ASP A 105 -9.35 -0.56 -2.10
CA ASP A 105 -9.07 -1.98 -2.09
C ASP A 105 -9.85 -2.72 -3.20
N TYR A 106 -9.25 -3.79 -3.73
CA TYR A 106 -9.76 -4.57 -4.88
C TYR A 106 -9.88 -3.76 -6.17
N SER A 107 -9.00 -2.79 -6.36
CA SER A 107 -8.89 -2.10 -7.65
C SER A 107 -7.87 -2.77 -8.55
N ILE A 108 -8.12 -2.69 -9.85
CA ILE A 108 -7.21 -3.18 -10.90
C ILE A 108 -6.57 -1.98 -11.60
N ILE A 109 -5.26 -2.02 -11.73
CA ILE A 109 -4.49 -1.08 -12.56
C ILE A 109 -3.94 -1.84 -13.77
N LYS A 110 -4.18 -1.32 -14.97
CA LYS A 110 -3.58 -1.82 -16.21
C LYS A 110 -2.55 -0.81 -16.71
N ALA A 111 -1.29 -1.21 -16.72
CA ALA A 111 -0.17 -0.40 -17.19
C ALA A 111 0.96 -1.30 -17.71
N CYS A 112 1.65 -0.91 -18.76
CA CYS A 112 2.82 -1.62 -19.33
C CYS A 112 2.55 -3.12 -19.61
N GLY A 113 1.34 -3.47 -20.04
CA GLY A 113 0.93 -4.86 -20.28
C GLY A 113 0.63 -5.65 -18.99
N ARG A 114 0.81 -5.07 -17.79
CA ARG A 114 0.54 -5.69 -16.50
C ARG A 114 -0.91 -5.47 -16.07
N THR A 115 -1.45 -6.46 -15.35
CA THR A 115 -2.73 -6.39 -14.67
C THR A 115 -2.46 -6.50 -13.18
N ILE A 116 -2.54 -5.38 -12.48
CA ILE A 116 -2.09 -5.20 -11.10
C ILE A 116 -3.31 -5.12 -10.17
N LEU A 117 -3.44 -6.06 -9.24
CA LEU A 117 -4.44 -6.01 -8.17
C LEU A 117 -3.87 -5.26 -6.97
N CYS A 118 -4.64 -4.29 -6.44
CA CYS A 118 -4.26 -3.46 -5.31
C CYS A 118 -5.19 -3.69 -4.11
N ILE A 119 -4.62 -4.04 -2.93
CA ILE A 119 -5.35 -4.22 -1.67
C ILE A 119 -4.49 -3.67 -0.54
N GLY A 120 -5.06 -2.77 0.28
CA GLY A 120 -4.36 -2.13 1.40
C GLY A 120 -4.75 -2.68 2.76
N GLY A 121 -4.12 -2.14 3.79
CA GLY A 121 -4.37 -2.41 5.21
C GLY A 121 -3.41 -3.42 5.82
N ALA A 122 -3.20 -3.26 7.13
CA ALA A 122 -2.42 -4.13 8.00
C ALA A 122 -2.77 -3.83 9.46
N THR A 123 -2.16 -4.55 10.41
CA THR A 123 -2.33 -4.37 11.86
C THR A 123 -1.27 -3.42 12.41
N SER A 124 -1.69 -2.35 13.10
CA SER A 124 -0.76 -1.48 13.85
C SER A 124 -0.35 -2.14 15.16
N ILE A 125 0.91 -2.51 15.31
CA ILE A 125 1.42 -3.12 16.56
C ILE A 125 1.40 -2.16 17.74
N ASP A 126 1.44 -0.85 17.51
CA ASP A 126 1.47 0.22 18.51
C ASP A 126 0.09 0.89 18.73
N ARG A 127 -1.00 0.26 18.24
CA ARG A 127 -2.37 0.83 18.24
C ARG A 127 -2.85 1.27 19.62
N LEU A 128 -2.58 0.51 20.69
CA LEU A 128 -2.96 0.90 22.04
C LEU A 128 -2.26 2.16 22.53
N LEU A 129 -0.97 2.32 22.17
CA LEU A 129 -0.23 3.54 22.45
C LEU A 129 -0.86 4.74 21.74
N ARG A 130 -1.19 4.60 20.46
CA ARG A 130 -1.83 5.65 19.66
C ARG A 130 -3.22 6.01 20.14
N MET A 131 -4.05 5.00 20.46
CA MET A 131 -5.37 5.18 21.04
C MET A 131 -5.31 5.93 22.38
N THR A 132 -4.36 5.54 23.24
CA THR A 132 -4.13 6.17 24.55
C THR A 132 -3.67 7.61 24.40
N ALA A 133 -2.68 7.87 23.54
CA ALA A 133 -2.19 9.20 23.26
C ALA A 133 -3.29 10.12 22.69
N LYS A 134 -4.10 9.64 21.79
CA LYS A 134 -5.26 10.34 21.24
C LYS A 134 -6.29 10.67 22.33
N LYS A 135 -6.63 9.70 23.18
CA LYS A 135 -7.63 9.86 24.26
C LYS A 135 -7.22 10.91 25.29
N TYR A 136 -5.95 10.95 25.66
CA TYR A 136 -5.43 11.84 26.69
C TYR A 136 -4.74 13.09 26.14
N HIS A 137 -4.80 13.33 24.82
CA HIS A 137 -4.14 14.46 24.14
C HIS A 137 -2.64 14.55 24.48
N LEU A 138 -1.98 13.41 24.60
CA LEU A 138 -0.55 13.36 24.91
C LEU A 138 0.25 13.93 23.75
N PRO A 139 1.37 14.63 24.02
CA PRO A 139 2.27 15.06 22.99
C PRO A 139 2.84 13.84 22.25
N ARG A 140 3.12 14.02 20.97
CA ARG A 140 3.85 13.03 20.18
C ARG A 140 5.24 12.85 20.78
N PRO A 141 5.68 11.62 21.07
CA PRO A 141 7.08 11.36 21.38
C PRO A 141 7.96 11.82 20.21
N ASP A 142 9.05 12.52 20.50
CA ASP A 142 9.93 13.10 19.48
C ASP A 142 10.61 12.04 18.59
N ASP A 143 10.67 10.79 19.05
CA ASP A 143 11.23 9.64 18.38
C ASP A 143 10.24 8.90 17.45
N LEU A 144 8.95 9.23 17.50
CA LEU A 144 7.96 8.65 16.60
C LEU A 144 7.83 9.47 15.31
N LEU A 145 8.15 8.87 14.18
CA LEU A 145 8.04 9.48 12.85
C LEU A 145 6.60 9.80 12.45
N MET A 146 5.61 9.13 13.08
CA MET A 146 4.20 9.21 12.71
C MET A 146 3.35 9.87 13.79
N PRO A 147 2.30 10.64 13.43
CA PRO A 147 1.38 11.23 14.41
C PRO A 147 0.59 10.16 15.17
N ASN A 148 0.06 10.51 16.36
CA ASN A 148 -0.77 9.66 17.19
C ASN A 148 -2.18 9.46 16.57
N VAL A 149 -2.24 8.84 15.39
CA VAL A 149 -3.49 8.53 14.70
C VAL A 149 -3.68 7.02 14.64
N TYR A 150 -4.92 6.59 14.84
CA TYR A 150 -5.35 5.21 14.74
C TYR A 150 -6.73 5.14 14.10
N TRP A 151 -6.90 4.18 13.22
CA TRP A 151 -8.12 3.93 12.47
C TRP A 151 -8.56 2.49 12.71
N ASN A 152 -9.67 2.27 13.42
CA ASN A 152 -10.17 0.95 13.82
C ASN A 152 -10.59 0.02 12.67
N ASN A 153 -10.58 0.51 11.44
CA ASN A 153 -10.82 -0.26 10.22
C ASN A 153 -9.56 -0.35 9.35
N GLU A 154 -8.40 -0.52 10.01
CA GLU A 154 -7.09 -0.61 9.36
C GLU A 154 -6.84 -1.95 8.66
N LEU A 155 -7.45 -3.03 9.14
CA LEU A 155 -7.22 -4.39 8.65
C LEU A 155 -7.65 -4.59 7.19
N PRO A 156 -6.96 -5.46 6.45
CA PRO A 156 -7.47 -5.96 5.17
C PRO A 156 -8.67 -6.89 5.41
N GLU A 157 -9.57 -6.96 4.43
CA GLU A 157 -10.73 -7.85 4.47
C GLU A 157 -10.73 -8.75 3.23
N PHE A 158 -10.93 -10.08 3.41
CA PHE A 158 -11.11 -10.98 2.28
C PHE A 158 -12.50 -10.78 1.66
N ASN A 159 -12.55 -10.47 0.37
CA ASN A 159 -13.80 -10.19 -0.33
C ASN A 159 -13.96 -11.06 -1.58
N LEU A 160 -14.58 -12.22 -1.41
CA LEU A 160 -14.80 -13.18 -2.47
C LEU A 160 -15.62 -12.62 -3.64
N GLU A 161 -16.65 -11.81 -3.38
CA GLU A 161 -17.51 -11.24 -4.44
C GLU A 161 -16.71 -10.36 -5.39
N ARG A 162 -15.79 -9.53 -4.85
CA ARG A 162 -14.92 -8.68 -5.67
C ARG A 162 -13.86 -9.48 -6.41
N LEU A 163 -13.33 -10.52 -5.79
CA LEU A 163 -12.37 -11.41 -6.46
C LEU A 163 -13.05 -12.15 -7.62
N ASP A 164 -14.27 -12.65 -7.43
CA ASP A 164 -15.05 -13.28 -8.51
C ASP A 164 -15.41 -12.29 -9.63
N GLU A 165 -15.63 -11.01 -9.29
CA GLU A 165 -15.84 -9.96 -10.29
C GLU A 165 -14.55 -9.71 -11.10
N ILE A 166 -13.40 -9.66 -10.43
CA ILE A 166 -12.08 -9.50 -11.08
C ILE A 166 -11.76 -10.67 -11.98
N ASP A 167 -11.91 -11.90 -11.50
CA ASP A 167 -11.64 -13.15 -12.23
C ASP A 167 -12.42 -13.21 -13.55
N ARG A 168 -13.69 -12.77 -13.53
CA ARG A 168 -14.50 -12.70 -14.76
C ARG A 168 -14.05 -11.67 -15.78
N GLN A 169 -13.28 -10.65 -15.37
CA GLN A 169 -12.94 -9.51 -16.22
C GLN A 169 -11.48 -9.46 -16.66
N CYS A 170 -10.56 -10.02 -15.88
CA CYS A 170 -9.14 -9.99 -16.19
C CYS A 170 -8.33 -11.08 -15.48
N ALA A 171 -7.17 -11.38 -16.03
CA ALA A 171 -6.17 -12.25 -15.43
C ALA A 171 -5.10 -11.41 -14.72
N VAL A 172 -5.00 -11.53 -13.40
CA VAL A 172 -4.05 -10.79 -12.56
C VAL A 172 -2.65 -11.42 -12.68
N ASP A 173 -1.64 -10.62 -12.99
CA ASP A 173 -0.25 -11.07 -13.05
C ASP A 173 0.65 -10.44 -11.96
N THR A 174 0.17 -9.41 -11.30
CA THR A 174 0.88 -8.69 -10.25
C THR A 174 -0.07 -8.31 -9.12
N VAL A 175 0.38 -8.46 -7.88
CA VAL A 175 -0.35 -8.04 -6.68
C VAL A 175 0.48 -6.99 -5.93
N ILE A 176 -0.16 -5.94 -5.46
CA ILE A 176 0.43 -4.96 -4.55
C ILE A 176 -0.46 -4.85 -3.31
N THR A 177 0.09 -5.19 -2.16
CA THR A 177 -0.59 -5.11 -0.87
C THR A 177 0.22 -4.25 0.10
N HIS A 178 -0.32 -3.97 1.28
CA HIS A 178 0.47 -3.34 2.33
C HIS A 178 1.16 -4.39 3.20
N THR A 179 0.46 -5.43 3.61
CA THR A 179 1.02 -6.62 4.30
C THR A 179 1.19 -7.81 3.34
N SER A 180 1.64 -8.97 3.83
CA SER A 180 2.02 -10.12 3.01
C SER A 180 1.40 -11.44 3.50
N PRO A 181 1.39 -12.51 2.68
CA PRO A 181 1.06 -13.87 3.09
C PRO A 181 1.92 -14.38 4.26
N SER A 182 1.39 -15.33 5.03
CA SER A 182 2.06 -15.86 6.23
C SER A 182 3.35 -16.60 5.92
N PHE A 183 3.48 -17.17 4.73
CA PHE A 183 4.67 -17.87 4.27
C PHE A 183 5.81 -16.96 3.78
N CYS A 184 5.57 -15.63 3.68
CA CYS A 184 6.63 -14.66 3.50
C CYS A 184 7.28 -14.39 4.86
N GLU A 185 8.48 -14.94 5.08
CA GLU A 185 9.19 -14.77 6.34
C GLU A 185 9.56 -13.31 6.60
N LEU A 186 9.46 -12.92 7.88
CA LEU A 186 9.92 -11.64 8.37
C LEU A 186 11.22 -11.84 9.11
N SER A 187 12.23 -11.06 8.79
CA SER A 187 13.55 -11.16 9.41
C SER A 187 13.55 -10.65 10.85
N SER A 188 12.62 -9.77 11.23
CA SER A 188 12.52 -9.25 12.58
C SER A 188 11.12 -9.45 13.18
N HIS A 189 11.04 -10.34 14.15
CA HIS A 189 9.94 -10.41 15.11
C HIS A 189 10.27 -9.65 16.42
N HIS A 190 11.32 -8.85 16.40
CA HIS A 190 11.80 -8.14 17.58
C HIS A 190 10.71 -7.20 18.10
N PHE A 191 10.42 -7.33 19.39
CA PHE A 191 9.44 -6.54 20.16
C PHE A 191 7.96 -6.88 19.98
N LEU A 192 7.53 -7.74 19.07
CA LEU A 192 6.11 -8.09 18.92
C LEU A 192 5.53 -8.65 20.23
N GLU A 193 6.27 -9.51 20.91
CA GLU A 193 5.87 -10.08 22.22
C GLU A 193 5.59 -8.98 23.25
N SER A 194 6.44 -7.95 23.31
CA SER A 194 6.26 -6.85 24.27
C SER A 194 5.03 -5.99 24.00
N TRP A 195 4.59 -5.90 22.75
CA TRP A 195 3.33 -5.26 22.39
C TRP A 195 2.14 -6.16 22.69
N ALA A 196 2.24 -7.45 22.41
CA ALA A 196 1.21 -8.45 22.66
C ALA A 196 0.91 -8.65 24.16
N GLU A 197 1.90 -8.46 25.05
CA GLU A 197 1.67 -8.45 26.50
C GLU A 197 0.66 -7.37 26.95
N ARG A 198 0.54 -6.29 26.17
CA ARG A 198 -0.34 -5.14 26.49
C ARG A 198 -1.62 -5.15 25.68
N ASP A 199 -1.61 -5.75 24.51
CA ASP A 199 -2.72 -5.83 23.56
C ASP A 199 -3.07 -7.30 23.30
N VAL A 200 -4.08 -7.78 24.03
CA VAL A 200 -4.44 -9.21 24.03
C VAL A 200 -4.97 -9.71 22.68
N ASP A 201 -5.49 -8.81 21.84
CA ASP A 201 -6.08 -9.14 20.54
C ASP A 201 -5.05 -9.00 19.39
N LEU A 202 -3.85 -8.44 19.68
CA LEU A 202 -2.87 -8.11 18.66
C LEU A 202 -2.42 -9.32 17.83
N MET A 203 -2.13 -10.43 18.49
CA MET A 203 -1.65 -11.63 17.80
C MET A 203 -2.73 -12.28 16.92
N ASP A 204 -3.98 -12.21 17.36
CA ASP A 204 -5.11 -12.73 16.59
C ASP A 204 -5.37 -11.85 15.35
N ASP A 205 -5.26 -10.53 15.46
CA ASP A 205 -5.40 -9.61 14.34
C ASP A 205 -4.24 -9.75 13.33
N ILE A 206 -2.99 -9.90 13.79
CA ILE A 206 -1.85 -10.19 12.92
C ILE A 206 -2.04 -11.51 12.19
N LYS A 207 -2.50 -12.54 12.88
CA LYS A 207 -2.80 -13.83 12.26
C LYS A 207 -3.92 -13.70 11.24
N TYR A 208 -4.97 -12.93 11.56
CA TYR A 208 -6.08 -12.69 10.65
C TYR A 208 -5.62 -11.96 9.37
N GLU A 209 -4.86 -10.88 9.49
CA GLU A 209 -4.38 -10.15 8.30
C GLU A 209 -3.53 -11.02 7.37
N ARG A 210 -2.66 -11.86 7.97
CA ARG A 210 -1.82 -12.80 7.21
C ARG A 210 -2.68 -13.87 6.53
N GLN A 211 -3.71 -14.38 7.22
CA GLN A 211 -4.67 -15.33 6.66
C GLN A 211 -5.44 -14.73 5.47
N VAL A 212 -5.84 -13.45 5.54
CA VAL A 212 -6.48 -12.76 4.41
C VAL A 212 -5.57 -12.76 3.17
N MET A 213 -4.26 -12.57 3.36
CA MET A 213 -3.30 -12.60 2.25
C MET A 213 -3.06 -14.03 1.74
N ASP A 214 -3.05 -15.02 2.62
CA ASP A 214 -2.97 -16.45 2.24
C ASP A 214 -4.20 -16.85 1.41
N ASP A 215 -5.40 -16.45 1.84
CA ASP A 215 -6.65 -16.72 1.12
C ASP A 215 -6.69 -16.03 -0.24
N LEU A 216 -6.15 -14.80 -0.34
CA LEU A 216 -5.99 -14.10 -1.61
C LEU A 216 -5.03 -14.84 -2.56
N TYR A 217 -3.87 -15.25 -2.05
CA TYR A 217 -2.90 -16.04 -2.82
C TYR A 217 -3.54 -17.34 -3.33
N ASN A 218 -4.16 -18.10 -2.43
CA ASN A 218 -4.81 -19.36 -2.75
C ASN A 218 -5.95 -19.20 -3.78
N TYR A 219 -6.72 -18.12 -3.68
CA TYR A 219 -7.76 -17.80 -4.66
C TYR A 219 -7.17 -17.60 -6.05
N LEU A 220 -6.16 -16.70 -6.17
CA LEU A 220 -5.52 -16.39 -7.46
C LEU A 220 -4.85 -17.64 -8.07
N TYR A 221 -4.19 -18.44 -7.23
CA TYR A 221 -3.56 -19.70 -7.65
C TYR A 221 -4.59 -20.72 -8.16
N THR A 222 -5.66 -20.95 -7.40
CA THR A 222 -6.72 -21.91 -7.75
C THR A 222 -7.47 -21.50 -9.02
N LYS A 223 -7.64 -20.21 -9.27
CA LYS A 223 -8.26 -19.66 -10.49
C LYS A 223 -7.29 -19.59 -11.68
N ASN A 224 -6.05 -20.06 -11.53
CA ASN A 224 -5.02 -20.05 -12.57
C ASN A 224 -4.70 -18.63 -13.10
N HIS A 225 -4.74 -17.62 -12.25
CA HIS A 225 -4.21 -16.33 -12.62
C HIS A 225 -2.71 -16.43 -12.93
N PRO A 226 -2.17 -15.74 -13.95
CA PRO A 226 -0.75 -15.81 -14.31
C PRO A 226 0.12 -14.97 -13.36
N LEU A 227 -0.09 -15.13 -12.04
CA LEU A 227 0.61 -14.39 -11.00
C LEU A 227 2.13 -14.61 -11.10
N ARG A 228 2.90 -13.51 -11.11
CA ARG A 228 4.37 -13.52 -11.20
C ARG A 228 5.05 -12.64 -10.17
N TYR A 229 4.37 -11.59 -9.69
CA TYR A 229 4.96 -10.62 -8.78
C TYR A 229 3.99 -10.26 -7.68
N TRP A 230 4.53 -10.13 -6.45
CA TRP A 230 3.82 -9.63 -5.30
C TRP A 230 4.71 -8.65 -4.53
N TYR A 231 4.27 -7.39 -4.42
CA TYR A 231 4.99 -6.33 -3.70
C TYR A 231 4.21 -5.91 -2.46
N TYR A 232 4.92 -5.60 -1.39
CA TYR A 232 4.32 -5.11 -0.14
C TYR A 232 5.30 -4.26 0.66
N GLY A 233 4.78 -3.40 1.61
CA GLY A 233 5.52 -2.55 2.53
C GLY A 233 5.39 -3.03 3.96
N HIS A 234 5.01 -2.13 4.87
CA HIS A 234 4.63 -2.34 6.27
C HIS A 234 5.76 -2.72 7.23
N PHE A 235 6.65 -3.61 6.85
CA PHE A 235 7.66 -4.19 7.76
C PHE A 235 8.95 -3.39 7.81
N HIS A 236 9.11 -2.36 7.00
CA HIS A 236 10.26 -1.46 6.94
C HIS A 236 11.58 -2.21 6.74
N GLU A 237 11.57 -3.25 5.94
CA GLU A 237 12.72 -4.05 5.58
C GLU A 237 12.72 -4.35 4.09
N SER A 238 13.91 -4.63 3.55
CA SER A 238 14.07 -5.02 2.16
C SER A 238 14.34 -6.53 2.08
N TRP A 239 13.44 -7.26 1.44
CA TRP A 239 13.58 -8.70 1.27
C TRP A 239 12.92 -9.16 -0.03
N HIS A 240 13.39 -10.25 -0.59
CA HIS A 240 12.72 -10.89 -1.72
C HIS A 240 12.98 -12.39 -1.76
N ALA A 241 12.00 -13.14 -2.25
CA ALA A 241 12.14 -14.58 -2.54
C ALA A 241 11.19 -14.98 -3.65
N GLU A 242 11.55 -16.03 -4.37
CA GLU A 242 10.67 -16.73 -5.29
C GLU A 242 10.02 -17.90 -4.57
N ILE A 243 8.70 -17.93 -4.54
CA ILE A 243 7.89 -18.98 -3.92
C ILE A 243 6.83 -19.38 -4.93
N ASP A 244 6.77 -20.66 -5.32
CA ASP A 244 5.81 -21.21 -6.29
C ASP A 244 5.72 -20.39 -7.61
N ASP A 245 6.87 -20.07 -8.20
CA ASP A 245 7.02 -19.27 -9.41
C ASP A 245 6.52 -17.81 -9.28
N VAL A 246 6.26 -17.31 -8.08
CA VAL A 246 5.91 -15.92 -7.78
C VAL A 246 7.05 -15.25 -7.04
N MET A 247 7.50 -14.10 -7.55
CA MET A 247 8.51 -13.28 -6.92
C MET A 247 7.87 -12.31 -5.92
N PHE A 248 8.11 -12.54 -4.63
CA PHE A 248 7.68 -11.68 -3.53
C PHE A 248 8.74 -10.64 -3.22
N HIS A 249 8.34 -9.38 -3.05
CA HIS A 249 9.21 -8.27 -2.68
C HIS A 249 8.63 -7.50 -1.50
N MET A 250 9.31 -7.53 -0.36
CA MET A 250 9.11 -6.61 0.75
C MET A 250 9.96 -5.36 0.50
N LEU A 251 9.37 -4.20 0.66
CA LEU A 251 10.00 -2.93 0.38
C LEU A 251 10.17 -2.12 1.66
N ASP A 252 11.39 -1.65 1.90
CA ASP A 252 11.71 -0.72 2.97
C ASP A 252 11.12 0.68 2.70
N ILE A 253 11.17 1.55 3.70
CA ILE A 253 10.69 2.94 3.61
C ILE A 253 11.34 3.63 2.39
N MET A 254 10.51 4.17 1.51
CA MET A 254 10.96 4.85 0.28
C MET A 254 11.83 3.98 -0.64
N GLU A 255 11.88 2.66 -0.46
CA GLU A 255 12.50 1.79 -1.45
C GLU A 255 11.66 1.79 -2.72
N LEU A 256 12.33 1.85 -3.86
CA LEU A 256 11.71 1.85 -5.19
C LEU A 256 12.13 0.61 -5.96
N ARG A 257 11.16 -0.14 -6.46
CA ARG A 257 11.39 -1.35 -7.25
C ARG A 257 10.57 -1.32 -8.53
N GLU A 258 11.22 -1.41 -9.67
CA GLU A 258 10.55 -1.51 -10.96
C GLU A 258 9.92 -2.90 -11.13
N ILE A 259 8.67 -2.94 -11.63
CA ILE A 259 8.06 -4.19 -12.08
C ILE A 259 8.65 -4.50 -13.46
N PRO A 260 9.26 -5.69 -13.67
CA PRO A 260 9.79 -6.05 -14.97
C PRO A 260 8.74 -5.93 -16.07
N PRO A 261 9.11 -5.43 -17.26
CA PRO A 261 8.17 -5.35 -18.38
C PRO A 261 7.65 -6.74 -18.78
N LYS A 262 6.46 -6.77 -19.39
CA LYS A 262 5.86 -8.03 -19.85
C LYS A 262 6.39 -8.40 -21.23
#